data_de6a75057736655620a04e189f6c603e
#
_entry.id   de6a75057736655620a04e189f6c603e
#
_cell.length_a   1.000
_cell.length_b   1.000
_cell.length_c   1.000
_cell.angle_alpha   90.00
_cell.angle_beta   90.00
_cell.angle_gamma   90.00
#
_symmetry.space_group_name_H-M   'P 1'
#
loop_
_entity.id
_entity.type
_entity.pdbx_description
1 polymer ?
#
loop_
_entity_poly.entity_id
_entity_poly.type
_entity_poly.pdbx_seq_one_letter_code
_entity_poly.pdbx_strand_id
1 'polypeptide(L)'
;MNQPLRNRFGEIERYKIVEAAKRSLYKPEGEQALSYLRNQRGFSDEIIDRFDMGYCPLNVISLPELNGRLITPIYDAYGNLIALSTRHLDENHSRRFWHESFNKSFYVYGLPYAKKSIVKYKKVIIVEGEFDVASLHSNGFFITIGTCGSALTLSQMVLITRYCSEVYLLFDGDRAGQSSIKKAMKLYDKYNFKLYDITFIPVFLPKDIDPEKFVKKRGRLELMELLKQSKNENVFLN
;
A
#
# COMPACT_ATOMS: atom_id res chain seq x y z
N MET A 1 9.89 -4.32 -30.37
CA MET A 1 10.60 -3.31 -29.57
C MET A 1 9.55 -2.64 -28.67
N ASN A 2 9.50 -3.02 -27.38
CA ASN A 2 8.60 -2.36 -26.43
C ASN A 2 9.17 -0.97 -26.15
N GLN A 3 8.45 0.08 -26.57
CA GLN A 3 8.76 1.43 -26.12
C GLN A 3 8.70 1.44 -24.57
N PRO A 4 9.70 2.02 -23.89
CA PRO A 4 9.64 2.16 -22.45
C PRO A 4 8.39 2.98 -22.12
N LEU A 5 7.59 2.49 -21.15
CA LEU A 5 6.45 3.22 -20.61
C LEU A 5 6.93 4.62 -20.21
N ARG A 6 6.60 5.64 -21.00
CA ARG A 6 6.95 7.02 -20.66
C ARG A 6 6.13 7.40 -19.42
N ASN A 7 6.82 7.71 -18.33
CA ASN A 7 6.20 8.38 -17.21
C ASN A 7 5.51 9.65 -17.73
N ARG A 8 4.23 9.84 -17.37
CA ARG A 8 3.44 10.97 -17.87
C ARG A 8 4.01 12.30 -17.38
N PHE A 9 4.44 12.34 -16.13
CA PHE A 9 5.00 13.53 -15.49
C PHE A 9 6.52 13.39 -15.31
N GLY A 10 7.23 14.50 -15.46
CA GLY A 10 8.62 14.60 -15.02
C GLY A 10 8.73 14.56 -13.50
N GLU A 11 9.90 14.23 -12.97
CA GLU A 11 10.15 14.14 -11.54
C GLU A 11 9.77 15.44 -10.81
N ILE A 12 10.28 16.59 -11.28
CA ILE A 12 9.98 17.91 -10.70
C ILE A 12 8.47 18.23 -10.75
N GLU A 13 7.80 17.82 -11.83
CA GLU A 13 6.36 18.04 -11.98
C GLU A 13 5.56 17.24 -10.96
N ARG A 14 5.92 15.98 -10.69
CA ARG A 14 5.28 15.16 -9.65
C ARG A 14 5.39 15.80 -8.28
N TYR A 15 6.57 16.28 -7.89
CA TYR A 15 6.74 17.00 -6.62
C TYR A 15 5.84 18.24 -6.53
N LYS A 16 5.74 19.02 -7.60
CA LYS A 16 4.83 20.19 -7.65
C LYS A 16 3.36 19.77 -7.52
N ILE A 17 2.95 18.67 -8.17
CA ILE A 17 1.58 18.14 -8.07
C ILE A 17 1.29 17.70 -6.64
N VAL A 18 2.16 16.91 -6.01
CA VAL A 18 1.98 16.44 -4.63
C VAL A 18 1.88 17.61 -3.67
N GLU A 19 2.79 18.58 -3.73
CA GLU A 19 2.77 19.75 -2.87
C GLU A 19 1.53 20.64 -3.08
N ALA A 20 1.06 20.78 -4.32
CA ALA A 20 -0.18 21.49 -4.59
C ALA A 20 -1.39 20.73 -4.05
N ALA A 21 -1.44 19.42 -4.24
CA ALA A 21 -2.53 18.56 -3.77
C ALA A 21 -2.62 18.52 -2.24
N LYS A 22 -1.49 18.47 -1.53
CA LYS A 22 -1.43 18.56 -0.06
C LYS A 22 -2.04 19.88 0.42
N ARG A 23 -1.65 21.01 -0.19
CA ARG A 23 -2.23 22.31 0.16
C ARG A 23 -3.72 22.39 -0.14
N SER A 24 -4.17 21.87 -1.28
CA SER A 24 -5.58 21.90 -1.68
C SER A 24 -6.46 21.03 -0.77
N LEU A 25 -5.92 19.96 -0.19
CA LEU A 25 -6.67 19.07 0.70
C LEU A 25 -7.20 19.82 1.94
N TYR A 26 -6.42 20.77 2.46
CA TYR A 26 -6.77 21.56 3.67
C TYR A 26 -7.43 22.91 3.36
N LYS A 27 -7.81 23.16 2.10
CA LYS A 27 -8.56 24.33 1.67
C LYS A 27 -10.05 24.02 1.47
N PRO A 28 -10.92 25.03 1.31
CA PRO A 28 -12.36 24.79 1.09
C PRO A 28 -12.66 23.81 -0.07
N GLU A 29 -11.90 23.86 -1.16
CA GLU A 29 -12.07 22.93 -2.29
C GLU A 29 -11.73 21.49 -1.96
N GLY A 30 -10.97 21.23 -0.91
CA GLY A 30 -10.58 19.89 -0.42
C GLY A 30 -11.46 19.35 0.70
N GLU A 31 -12.43 20.10 1.21
CA GLU A 31 -13.23 19.73 2.38
C GLU A 31 -13.89 18.34 2.27
N GLN A 32 -14.47 18.03 1.11
CA GLN A 32 -15.08 16.73 0.87
C GLN A 32 -14.03 15.59 0.91
N ALA A 33 -12.86 15.83 0.34
CA ALA A 33 -11.76 14.87 0.33
C ALA A 33 -11.20 14.64 1.73
N LEU A 34 -11.01 15.72 2.49
CA LEU A 34 -10.54 15.65 3.87
C LEU A 34 -11.55 14.98 4.78
N SER A 35 -12.84 15.28 4.62
CA SER A 35 -13.94 14.60 5.33
C SER A 35 -13.96 13.11 5.01
N TYR A 36 -13.77 12.72 3.75
CA TYR A 36 -13.66 11.32 3.36
C TYR A 36 -12.51 10.61 4.09
N LEU A 37 -11.32 11.20 4.10
CA LEU A 37 -10.14 10.61 4.78
C LEU A 37 -10.36 10.51 6.29
N ARG A 38 -10.86 11.58 6.95
CA ARG A 38 -11.04 11.61 8.40
C ARG A 38 -12.23 10.75 8.85
N ASN A 39 -13.40 10.94 8.24
CA ASN A 39 -14.66 10.39 8.76
C ASN A 39 -14.98 9.00 8.19
N GLN A 40 -14.71 8.76 6.90
CA GLN A 40 -15.01 7.45 6.30
C GLN A 40 -13.82 6.50 6.42
N ARG A 41 -12.58 7.01 6.23
CA ARG A 41 -11.37 6.17 6.34
C ARG A 41 -10.81 6.14 7.77
N GLY A 42 -11.17 7.11 8.62
CA GLY A 42 -10.73 7.17 10.02
C GLY A 42 -9.25 7.54 10.17
N PHE A 43 -8.68 8.27 9.19
CA PHE A 43 -7.29 8.69 9.25
C PHE A 43 -7.13 9.98 10.06
N SER A 44 -6.16 10.01 10.95
CA SER A 44 -5.72 11.25 11.59
C SER A 44 -4.92 12.11 10.61
N ASP A 45 -4.80 13.39 10.91
CA ASP A 45 -3.96 14.30 10.11
C ASP A 45 -2.50 13.83 10.08
N GLU A 46 -2.00 13.23 11.17
CA GLU A 46 -0.65 12.65 11.21
C GLU A 46 -0.48 11.54 10.17
N ILE A 47 -1.50 10.70 9.94
CA ILE A 47 -1.46 9.65 8.91
C ILE A 47 -1.58 10.24 7.52
N ILE A 48 -2.47 11.21 7.32
CA ILE A 48 -2.65 11.92 6.05
C ILE A 48 -1.32 12.57 5.64
N ASP A 49 -0.69 13.30 6.55
CA ASP A 49 0.59 13.98 6.32
C ASP A 49 1.75 12.99 6.15
N ARG A 50 1.79 11.92 6.94
CA ARG A 50 2.82 10.88 6.84
C ARG A 50 2.89 10.24 5.45
N PHE A 51 1.73 10.02 4.82
CA PHE A 51 1.65 9.44 3.49
C PHE A 51 1.57 10.47 2.37
N ASP A 52 1.80 11.75 2.67
CA ASP A 52 1.73 12.87 1.73
C ASP A 52 0.43 12.88 0.91
N MET A 53 -0.70 12.49 1.54
CA MET A 53 -1.98 12.44 0.86
C MET A 53 -2.45 13.84 0.51
N GLY A 54 -2.98 13.99 -0.70
CA GLY A 54 -3.47 15.27 -1.19
C GLY A 54 -4.74 15.15 -2.02
N TYR A 55 -5.26 16.26 -2.48
CA TYR A 55 -6.45 16.32 -3.33
C TYR A 55 -6.24 17.25 -4.51
N CYS A 56 -6.56 16.78 -5.71
CA CYS A 56 -6.61 17.60 -6.90
C CYS A 56 -8.06 18.08 -7.11
N PRO A 57 -8.35 19.39 -6.99
CA PRO A 57 -9.69 19.92 -7.15
C PRO A 57 -10.27 19.65 -8.56
N LEU A 58 -11.58 19.82 -8.70
CA LEU A 58 -12.25 19.83 -9.99
C LEU A 58 -11.78 21.03 -10.81
N ASN A 59 -11.79 20.87 -12.15
CA ASN A 59 -11.51 21.97 -13.11
C ASN A 59 -10.05 22.49 -13.12
N VAL A 60 -9.08 21.68 -12.73
CA VAL A 60 -7.66 21.98 -12.99
C VAL A 60 -7.37 21.69 -14.48
N ILE A 61 -7.34 22.73 -15.29
CA ILE A 61 -7.25 22.63 -16.77
C ILE A 61 -5.98 21.89 -17.23
N SER A 62 -4.86 22.11 -16.53
CA SER A 62 -3.58 21.50 -16.89
C SER A 62 -3.46 20.00 -16.52
N LEU A 63 -4.34 19.49 -15.66
CA LEU A 63 -4.28 18.13 -15.13
C LEU A 63 -5.67 17.47 -15.09
N PRO A 64 -6.39 17.40 -16.23
CA PRO A 64 -7.78 16.94 -16.23
C PRO A 64 -7.96 15.50 -15.74
N GLU A 65 -6.97 14.64 -15.89
CA GLU A 65 -7.00 13.26 -15.43
C GLU A 65 -6.89 13.12 -13.89
N LEU A 66 -6.41 14.16 -13.20
CA LEU A 66 -6.28 14.19 -11.73
C LEU A 66 -7.49 14.87 -11.07
N ASN A 67 -8.35 15.52 -11.82
CA ASN A 67 -9.50 16.26 -11.29
C ASN A 67 -10.39 15.38 -10.39
N GLY A 68 -10.75 15.92 -9.23
CA GLY A 68 -11.62 15.23 -8.27
C GLY A 68 -10.98 14.03 -7.58
N ARG A 69 -9.66 13.91 -7.62
CA ARG A 69 -8.96 12.73 -7.09
C ARG A 69 -8.15 13.02 -5.83
N LEU A 70 -8.25 12.09 -4.90
CA LEU A 70 -7.22 11.93 -3.88
C LEU A 70 -5.94 11.46 -4.56
N ILE A 71 -4.81 12.03 -4.14
CA ILE A 71 -3.48 11.70 -4.63
C ILE A 71 -2.70 11.05 -3.49
N THR A 72 -2.09 9.92 -3.80
CA THR A 72 -1.25 9.15 -2.88
C THR A 72 0.07 8.90 -3.59
N PRO A 73 1.16 9.61 -3.23
CA PRO A 73 2.43 9.47 -3.92
C PRO A 73 3.10 8.12 -3.62
N ILE A 74 3.76 7.57 -4.63
CA ILE A 74 4.53 6.33 -4.52
C ILE A 74 6.01 6.68 -4.54
N TYR A 75 6.70 6.33 -3.46
CA TYR A 75 8.13 6.54 -3.30
C TYR A 75 8.91 5.22 -3.39
N ASP A 76 10.14 5.29 -3.85
CA ASP A 76 11.08 4.17 -3.77
C ASP A 76 11.61 3.97 -2.34
N ALA A 77 12.49 2.98 -2.14
CA ALA A 77 13.09 2.67 -0.83
C ALA A 77 14.01 3.79 -0.28
N TYR A 78 14.35 4.78 -1.09
CA TYR A 78 15.21 5.92 -0.75
C TYR A 78 14.43 7.21 -0.53
N GLY A 79 13.12 7.21 -0.82
CA GLY A 79 12.25 8.37 -0.70
C GLY A 79 12.14 9.22 -1.99
N ASN A 80 12.60 8.74 -3.13
CA ASN A 80 12.40 9.42 -4.41
C ASN A 80 10.96 9.18 -4.91
N LEU A 81 10.29 10.22 -5.37
CA LEU A 81 8.93 10.16 -5.89
C LEU A 81 8.90 9.53 -7.29
N ILE A 82 8.34 8.32 -7.38
CA ILE A 82 8.36 7.51 -8.60
C ILE A 82 7.09 7.68 -9.43
N ALA A 83 5.93 7.73 -8.78
CA ALA A 83 4.64 7.80 -9.46
C ALA A 83 3.55 8.34 -8.54
N LEU A 84 2.39 8.64 -9.14
CA LEU A 84 1.18 9.01 -8.43
C LEU A 84 0.17 7.86 -8.50
N SER A 85 -0.33 7.43 -7.35
CA SER A 85 -1.55 6.65 -7.22
C SER A 85 -2.71 7.58 -6.89
N THR A 86 -3.85 7.36 -7.48
CA THR A 86 -4.99 8.24 -7.27
C THR A 86 -6.30 7.49 -7.13
N ARG A 87 -7.23 8.07 -6.36
CA ARG A 87 -8.58 7.58 -6.18
C ARG A 87 -9.60 8.70 -6.40
N HIS A 88 -10.55 8.49 -7.31
CA HIS A 88 -11.66 9.42 -7.47
C HIS A 88 -12.63 9.31 -6.29
N LEU A 89 -13.15 10.46 -5.80
CA LEU A 89 -14.09 10.47 -4.68
C LEU A 89 -15.46 9.90 -5.04
N ASP A 90 -15.91 10.13 -6.27
CA ASP A 90 -17.12 9.50 -6.76
C ASP A 90 -16.88 8.00 -6.97
N GLU A 91 -17.61 7.19 -6.21
CA GLU A 91 -17.50 5.72 -6.24
C GLU A 91 -17.98 5.11 -7.56
N ASN A 92 -18.83 5.81 -8.30
CA ASN A 92 -19.38 5.36 -9.60
C ASN A 92 -18.52 5.80 -10.79
N HIS A 93 -17.44 6.55 -10.54
CA HIS A 93 -16.55 6.98 -11.60
C HIS A 93 -15.91 5.79 -12.31
N SER A 94 -16.00 5.73 -13.65
CA SER A 94 -15.54 4.61 -14.49
C SER A 94 -14.06 4.23 -14.28
N ARG A 95 -13.23 5.21 -13.91
CA ARG A 95 -11.84 5.02 -13.51
C ARG A 95 -11.65 5.45 -12.06
N ARG A 96 -12.31 4.76 -11.12
CA ARG A 96 -12.21 5.09 -9.69
C ARG A 96 -10.75 5.13 -9.21
N PHE A 97 -9.95 4.16 -9.60
CA PHE A 97 -8.52 4.11 -9.36
C PHE A 97 -7.75 4.41 -10.64
N TRP A 98 -6.73 5.23 -10.53
CA TRP A 98 -5.81 5.50 -11.62
C TRP A 98 -4.39 5.64 -11.05
N HIS A 99 -3.46 4.94 -11.68
CA HIS A 99 -2.04 5.03 -11.36
C HIS A 99 -1.31 5.60 -12.55
N GLU A 100 -0.37 6.50 -12.31
CA GLU A 100 0.61 6.85 -13.32
C GLU A 100 1.34 5.59 -13.80
N SER A 101 1.76 5.56 -15.06
CA SER A 101 2.46 4.41 -15.61
C SER A 101 3.86 4.31 -15.02
N PHE A 102 4.14 3.23 -14.30
CA PHE A 102 5.46 2.88 -13.77
C PHE A 102 5.60 1.37 -13.67
N ASN A 103 6.85 0.88 -13.53
CA ASN A 103 7.06 -0.55 -13.38
C ASN A 103 6.80 -1.02 -11.94
N LYS A 104 5.55 -1.31 -11.62
CA LYS A 104 5.09 -1.74 -10.30
C LYS A 104 5.88 -2.93 -9.72
N SER A 105 6.49 -3.74 -10.58
CA SER A 105 7.22 -4.95 -10.16
C SER A 105 8.43 -4.67 -9.26
N PHE A 106 8.95 -3.45 -9.25
CA PHE A 106 10.15 -3.09 -8.49
C PHE A 106 9.89 -2.24 -7.25
N TYR A 107 8.66 -1.78 -7.06
CA TYR A 107 8.32 -0.84 -5.99
C TYR A 107 7.26 -1.41 -5.07
N VAL A 108 7.32 -1.01 -3.82
CA VAL A 108 6.30 -1.29 -2.81
C VAL A 108 5.89 0.02 -2.15
N TYR A 109 4.59 0.19 -1.96
CA TYR A 109 4.04 1.39 -1.33
C TYR A 109 4.37 1.43 0.16
N GLY A 110 4.70 2.61 0.67
CA GLY A 110 4.88 2.83 2.09
C GLY A 110 6.23 2.41 2.67
N LEU A 111 7.15 1.83 1.87
CA LEU A 111 8.44 1.34 2.37
C LEU A 111 9.28 2.42 3.06
N PRO A 112 9.43 3.67 2.58
CA PRO A 112 10.18 4.70 3.29
C PRO A 112 9.68 4.94 4.71
N TYR A 113 8.37 4.90 4.91
CA TYR A 113 7.73 5.15 6.20
C TYR A 113 7.81 3.97 7.16
N ALA A 114 7.79 2.74 6.62
CA ALA A 114 7.83 1.49 7.38
C ALA A 114 9.25 0.99 7.67
N LYS A 115 10.23 1.35 6.85
CA LYS A 115 11.60 0.78 6.81
C LYS A 115 12.28 0.74 8.18
N LYS A 116 12.21 1.83 8.96
CA LYS A 116 12.81 1.89 10.31
C LYS A 116 12.21 0.83 11.24
N SER A 117 10.90 0.67 11.20
CA SER A 117 10.18 -0.33 12.01
C SER A 117 10.45 -1.74 11.51
N ILE A 118 10.45 -1.97 10.19
CA ILE A 118 10.76 -3.27 9.59
C ILE A 118 12.16 -3.74 10.00
N VAL A 119 13.17 -2.88 9.88
CA VAL A 119 14.55 -3.21 10.27
C VAL A 119 14.67 -3.49 11.76
N LYS A 120 13.96 -2.71 12.62
CA LYS A 120 13.96 -2.88 14.07
C LYS A 120 13.35 -4.22 14.50
N TYR A 121 12.21 -4.58 13.93
CA TYR A 121 11.46 -5.77 14.33
C TYR A 121 11.76 -7.01 13.48
N LYS A 122 12.50 -6.85 12.38
CA LYS A 122 12.80 -7.90 11.39
C LYS A 122 11.54 -8.53 10.78
N LYS A 123 10.43 -7.79 10.75
CA LYS A 123 9.11 -8.24 10.31
C LYS A 123 8.49 -7.22 9.37
N VAL A 124 7.70 -7.71 8.42
CA VAL A 124 6.90 -6.88 7.53
C VAL A 124 5.50 -7.50 7.35
N ILE A 125 4.49 -6.64 7.23
CA ILE A 125 3.14 -7.02 6.79
C ILE A 125 2.97 -6.48 5.38
N ILE A 126 2.56 -7.32 4.46
CA ILE A 126 2.30 -6.96 3.06
C ILE A 126 0.80 -7.02 2.81
N VAL A 127 0.24 -5.91 2.32
CA VAL A 127 -1.16 -5.78 1.89
C VAL A 127 -1.23 -5.40 0.42
N GLU A 128 -2.43 -5.31 -0.17
CA GLU A 128 -2.58 -4.99 -1.60
C GLU A 128 -2.60 -3.50 -1.87
N GLY A 129 -3.41 -2.74 -1.14
CA GLY A 129 -3.73 -1.34 -1.41
C GLY A 129 -3.04 -0.32 -0.52
N GLU A 130 -2.93 0.91 -1.03
CA GLU A 130 -2.32 2.04 -0.33
C GLU A 130 -3.13 2.45 0.91
N PHE A 131 -4.46 2.34 0.82
CA PHE A 131 -5.35 2.68 1.94
C PHE A 131 -5.32 1.64 3.06
N ASP A 132 -5.10 0.34 2.72
CA ASP A 132 -4.86 -0.70 3.74
C ASP A 132 -3.57 -0.41 4.51
N VAL A 133 -2.50 -0.01 3.80
CA VAL A 133 -1.25 0.41 4.45
C VAL A 133 -1.50 1.54 5.43
N ALA A 134 -2.17 2.62 4.99
CA ALA A 134 -2.46 3.77 5.84
C ALA A 134 -3.35 3.38 7.04
N SER A 135 -4.37 2.53 6.82
CA SER A 135 -5.26 2.04 7.88
C SER A 135 -4.51 1.20 8.93
N LEU A 136 -3.61 0.31 8.50
CA LEU A 136 -2.82 -0.47 9.43
C LEU A 136 -1.82 0.42 10.20
N HIS A 137 -1.20 1.41 9.54
CA HIS A 137 -0.38 2.41 10.23
C HIS A 137 -1.17 3.20 11.27
N SER A 138 -2.42 3.62 10.97
CA SER A 138 -3.33 4.27 11.92
C SER A 138 -3.57 3.42 13.17
N ASN A 139 -3.51 2.10 13.02
CA ASN A 139 -3.70 1.13 14.11
C ASN A 139 -2.37 0.63 14.72
N GLY A 140 -1.26 1.32 14.45
CA GLY A 140 0.05 1.05 15.05
C GLY A 140 0.83 -0.12 14.45
N PHE A 141 0.45 -0.62 13.26
CA PHE A 141 1.21 -1.61 12.49
C PHE A 141 2.19 -0.92 11.54
N PHE A 142 3.17 -0.22 12.09
CA PHE A 142 4.15 0.57 11.34
C PHE A 142 5.14 -0.24 10.49
N ILE A 143 4.98 -1.55 10.43
CA ILE A 143 5.73 -2.48 9.58
C ILE A 143 4.98 -2.84 8.30
N THR A 144 3.89 -2.14 7.98
CA THR A 144 3.02 -2.47 6.84
C THR A 144 3.45 -1.74 5.58
N ILE A 145 3.46 -2.46 4.46
CA ILE A 145 3.71 -1.97 3.10
C ILE A 145 2.71 -2.58 2.11
N GLY A 146 2.59 -2.00 0.92
CA GLY A 146 1.64 -2.44 -0.11
C GLY A 146 2.31 -2.86 -1.42
N THR A 147 1.64 -3.73 -2.19
CA THR A 147 2.11 -4.20 -3.51
C THR A 147 1.72 -3.27 -4.66
N CYS A 148 1.12 -2.10 -4.41
CA CYS A 148 0.55 -1.20 -5.41
C CYS A 148 -0.56 -1.84 -6.25
N GLY A 149 -1.42 -2.65 -5.62
CA GLY A 149 -2.59 -3.27 -6.26
C GLY A 149 -2.25 -4.38 -7.27
N SER A 150 -1.14 -5.07 -7.10
CA SER A 150 -0.72 -6.21 -7.91
C SER A 150 -0.27 -7.38 -7.04
N ALA A 151 -0.23 -8.59 -7.61
CA ALA A 151 0.38 -9.73 -6.92
C ALA A 151 1.86 -9.45 -6.60
N LEU A 152 2.31 -9.91 -5.43
CA LEU A 152 3.71 -9.75 -5.00
C LEU A 152 4.66 -10.41 -6.01
N THR A 153 5.62 -9.65 -6.50
CA THR A 153 6.59 -10.08 -7.50
C THR A 153 7.90 -10.55 -6.86
N LEU A 154 8.68 -11.32 -7.59
CA LEU A 154 10.02 -11.74 -7.13
C LEU A 154 10.93 -10.53 -6.80
N SER A 155 10.90 -9.49 -7.64
CA SER A 155 11.73 -8.28 -7.40
C SER A 155 11.31 -7.55 -6.12
N GLN A 156 10.01 -7.48 -5.82
CA GLN A 156 9.51 -6.94 -4.56
C GLN A 156 9.92 -7.84 -3.38
N MET A 157 9.82 -9.17 -3.50
CA MET A 157 10.28 -10.12 -2.47
C MET A 157 11.77 -9.90 -2.15
N VAL A 158 12.62 -9.86 -3.17
CA VAL A 158 14.07 -9.61 -3.01
C VAL A 158 14.34 -8.24 -2.39
N LEU A 159 13.57 -7.20 -2.74
CA LEU A 159 13.71 -5.87 -2.14
C LEU A 159 13.39 -5.91 -0.64
N ILE A 160 12.29 -6.53 -0.26
CA ILE A 160 11.75 -6.55 1.11
C ILE A 160 12.64 -7.37 2.04
N THR A 161 13.11 -8.53 1.58
CA THR A 161 13.91 -9.46 2.37
C THR A 161 15.31 -8.94 2.71
N ARG A 162 15.73 -7.82 2.12
CA ARG A 162 16.93 -7.08 2.57
C ARG A 162 16.77 -6.44 3.96
N TYR A 163 15.53 -6.28 4.43
CA TYR A 163 15.22 -5.54 5.66
C TYR A 163 14.65 -6.42 6.77
N CYS A 164 14.11 -7.59 6.44
CA CYS A 164 13.41 -8.46 7.39
C CYS A 164 13.62 -9.94 7.09
N SER A 165 13.31 -10.78 8.09
CA SER A 165 13.31 -12.25 7.97
C SER A 165 11.90 -12.86 8.07
N GLU A 166 10.91 -12.11 8.55
CA GLU A 166 9.51 -12.57 8.63
C GLU A 166 8.62 -11.69 7.75
N VAL A 167 7.89 -12.30 6.83
CA VAL A 167 7.03 -11.63 5.85
C VAL A 167 5.61 -12.17 5.98
N TYR A 168 4.70 -11.38 6.52
CA TYR A 168 3.28 -11.70 6.65
C TYR A 168 2.53 -11.27 5.41
N LEU A 169 1.88 -12.20 4.71
CA LEU A 169 1.06 -11.93 3.52
C LEU A 169 -0.39 -11.74 3.96
N LEU A 170 -0.82 -10.51 4.19
CA LEU A 170 -2.15 -10.13 4.66
C LEU A 170 -2.95 -9.50 3.51
N PHE A 171 -3.39 -10.33 2.56
CA PHE A 171 -4.17 -9.89 1.41
C PHE A 171 -5.67 -10.02 1.68
N ASP A 172 -6.49 -9.49 0.75
CA ASP A 172 -7.94 -9.51 0.89
C ASP A 172 -8.49 -10.93 1.05
N GLY A 173 -9.55 -11.08 1.85
CA GLY A 173 -10.21 -12.36 2.11
C GLY A 173 -11.05 -12.90 0.95
N ASP A 174 -10.91 -12.33 -0.24
CA ASP A 174 -11.58 -12.75 -1.46
C ASP A 174 -10.77 -13.79 -2.27
N ARG A 175 -11.31 -14.23 -3.41
CA ARG A 175 -10.63 -15.19 -4.29
C ARG A 175 -9.35 -14.62 -4.90
N ALA A 176 -9.30 -13.32 -5.17
CA ALA A 176 -8.15 -12.68 -5.78
C ALA A 176 -6.98 -12.61 -4.78
N GLY A 177 -7.23 -12.16 -3.55
CA GLY A 177 -6.23 -12.11 -2.49
C GLY A 177 -5.70 -13.49 -2.12
N GLN A 178 -6.58 -14.50 -2.00
CA GLN A 178 -6.15 -15.89 -1.78
C GLN A 178 -5.28 -16.43 -2.93
N SER A 179 -5.62 -16.09 -4.18
CA SER A 179 -4.80 -16.44 -5.35
C SER A 179 -3.44 -15.75 -5.30
N SER A 180 -3.39 -14.50 -4.86
CA SER A 180 -2.16 -13.71 -4.70
C SER A 180 -1.24 -14.32 -3.63
N ILE A 181 -1.79 -14.76 -2.48
CA ILE A 181 -1.05 -15.51 -1.45
C ILE A 181 -0.44 -16.79 -2.07
N LYS A 182 -1.24 -17.60 -2.76
CA LYS A 182 -0.76 -18.84 -3.39
C LYS A 182 0.36 -18.59 -4.40
N LYS A 183 0.26 -17.52 -5.20
CA LYS A 183 1.32 -17.14 -6.16
C LYS A 183 2.60 -16.72 -5.44
N ALA A 184 2.50 -15.94 -4.36
CA ALA A 184 3.64 -15.54 -3.56
C ALA A 184 4.33 -16.75 -2.92
N MET A 185 3.57 -17.68 -2.33
CA MET A 185 4.14 -18.91 -1.75
C MET A 185 4.82 -19.80 -2.79
N LYS A 186 4.27 -19.93 -4.01
CA LYS A 186 4.96 -20.62 -5.10
C LYS A 186 6.30 -19.99 -5.49
N LEU A 187 6.40 -18.65 -5.45
CA LEU A 187 7.68 -17.97 -5.69
C LEU A 187 8.65 -18.20 -4.51
N TYR A 188 8.14 -18.16 -3.27
CA TYR A 188 8.91 -18.46 -2.07
C TYR A 188 9.59 -19.85 -2.17
N ASP A 189 8.83 -20.88 -2.50
CA ASP A 189 9.35 -22.25 -2.66
C ASP A 189 10.30 -22.35 -3.84
N LYS A 190 9.90 -21.83 -5.01
CA LYS A 190 10.69 -21.88 -6.25
C LYS A 190 12.10 -21.29 -6.10
N TYR A 191 12.22 -20.19 -5.34
CA TYR A 191 13.48 -19.48 -5.16
C TYR A 191 14.15 -19.78 -3.82
N ASN A 192 13.67 -20.78 -3.08
CA ASN A 192 14.27 -21.30 -1.85
C ASN A 192 14.60 -20.23 -0.82
N PHE A 193 13.69 -19.27 -0.61
CA PHE A 193 13.91 -18.20 0.39
C PHE A 193 14.21 -18.73 1.79
N LYS A 194 13.74 -19.95 2.10
CA LYS A 194 14.02 -20.65 3.36
C LYS A 194 15.52 -20.84 3.61
N LEU A 195 16.34 -21.03 2.57
CA LEU A 195 17.79 -21.17 2.69
C LEU A 195 18.50 -19.90 3.18
N TYR A 196 17.81 -18.76 3.16
CA TYR A 196 18.30 -17.47 3.60
C TYR A 196 17.68 -17.03 4.93
N ASP A 197 17.11 -17.97 5.71
CA ASP A 197 16.38 -17.71 6.95
C ASP A 197 15.22 -16.72 6.80
N ILE A 198 14.62 -16.67 5.62
CA ILE A 198 13.45 -15.86 5.32
C ILE A 198 12.19 -16.73 5.41
N THR A 199 11.21 -16.29 6.22
CA THR A 199 9.93 -16.98 6.37
C THR A 199 8.79 -16.13 5.83
N PHE A 200 8.03 -16.69 4.88
CA PHE A 200 6.78 -16.10 4.41
C PHE A 200 5.61 -16.79 5.11
N ILE A 201 4.74 -15.99 5.71
CA ILE A 201 3.63 -16.42 6.55
C ILE A 201 2.32 -15.98 5.90
N PRO A 202 1.56 -16.90 5.29
CA PRO A 202 0.23 -16.59 4.78
C PRO A 202 -0.72 -16.27 5.94
N VAL A 203 -1.47 -15.19 5.82
CA VAL A 203 -2.48 -14.78 6.80
C VAL A 203 -3.82 -14.71 6.09
N PHE A 204 -4.78 -15.52 6.53
CA PHE A 204 -6.08 -15.62 5.88
C PHE A 204 -7.13 -14.82 6.65
N LEU A 205 -7.66 -13.79 6.00
CA LEU A 205 -8.79 -13.01 6.51
C LEU A 205 -10.12 -13.75 6.26
N PRO A 206 -11.17 -13.45 7.04
CA PRO A 206 -12.52 -13.92 6.76
C PRO A 206 -12.95 -13.52 5.34
N LYS A 207 -13.88 -14.32 4.77
CA LYS A 207 -14.38 -14.10 3.41
C LYS A 207 -14.86 -12.67 3.20
N ASP A 208 -14.46 -12.06 2.08
CA ASP A 208 -14.84 -10.72 1.61
C ASP A 208 -14.47 -9.56 2.59
N ILE A 209 -13.53 -9.81 3.49
CA ILE A 209 -12.96 -8.82 4.41
C ILE A 209 -11.57 -8.43 3.94
N ASP A 210 -11.33 -7.12 3.74
CA ASP A 210 -9.99 -6.57 3.50
C ASP A 210 -9.28 -6.20 4.82
N PRO A 211 -7.95 -5.95 4.82
CA PRO A 211 -7.20 -5.62 6.03
C PRO A 211 -7.73 -4.39 6.77
N GLU A 212 -8.15 -3.36 6.04
CA GLU A 212 -8.75 -2.16 6.63
C GLU A 212 -10.07 -2.47 7.36
N LYS A 213 -10.99 -3.20 6.71
CA LYS A 213 -12.25 -3.61 7.33
C LYS A 213 -12.03 -4.51 8.53
N PHE A 214 -11.03 -5.41 8.45
CA PHE A 214 -10.72 -6.29 9.56
C PHE A 214 -10.29 -5.50 10.80
N VAL A 215 -9.29 -4.63 10.67
CA VAL A 215 -8.78 -3.88 11.82
C VAL A 215 -9.81 -2.88 12.38
N LYS A 216 -10.67 -2.30 11.53
CA LYS A 216 -11.75 -1.41 11.98
C LYS A 216 -12.84 -2.15 12.76
N LYS A 217 -13.20 -3.38 12.35
CA LYS A 217 -14.25 -4.16 12.99
C LYS A 217 -13.80 -4.92 14.23
N ARG A 218 -12.58 -5.44 14.20
CA ARG A 218 -12.06 -6.38 15.19
C ARG A 218 -11.01 -5.75 16.11
N GLY A 219 -10.41 -4.64 15.66
CA GLY A 219 -9.40 -3.92 16.42
C GLY A 219 -8.00 -4.51 16.30
N ARG A 220 -7.06 -3.75 16.85
CA ARG A 220 -5.63 -4.06 16.81
C ARG A 220 -5.28 -5.41 17.46
N LEU A 221 -5.87 -5.70 18.61
CA LEU A 221 -5.49 -6.91 19.39
C LEU A 221 -5.87 -8.19 18.65
N GLU A 222 -7.02 -8.23 17.99
CA GLU A 222 -7.45 -9.39 17.23
C GLU A 222 -6.58 -9.62 15.99
N LEU A 223 -6.16 -8.54 15.31
CA LEU A 223 -5.20 -8.67 14.23
C LEU A 223 -3.82 -9.16 14.71
N MET A 224 -3.34 -8.69 15.85
CA MET A 224 -2.10 -9.19 16.45
C MET A 224 -2.18 -10.69 16.76
N GLU A 225 -3.30 -11.14 17.31
CA GLU A 225 -3.50 -12.56 17.60
C GLU A 225 -3.58 -13.40 16.33
N LEU A 226 -4.28 -12.93 15.31
CA LEU A 226 -4.33 -13.59 13.99
C LEU A 226 -2.92 -13.75 13.38
N LEU A 227 -2.09 -12.71 13.40
CA LEU A 227 -0.72 -12.77 12.91
C LEU A 227 0.12 -13.80 13.69
N LYS A 228 -0.06 -13.85 15.01
CA LYS A 228 0.64 -14.82 15.89
C LYS A 228 0.20 -16.25 15.62
N GLN A 229 -1.10 -16.50 15.48
CA GLN A 229 -1.66 -17.82 15.16
C GLN A 229 -1.16 -18.29 13.79
N SER A 230 -1.23 -17.46 12.76
CA SER A 230 -0.73 -17.78 11.42
C SER A 230 0.75 -18.14 11.41
N LYS A 231 1.56 -17.48 12.26
CA LYS A 231 2.98 -17.83 12.40
C LYS A 231 3.15 -19.22 13.03
N ASN A 232 2.42 -19.52 14.09
CA ASN A 232 2.50 -20.81 14.77
C ASN A 232 2.08 -21.96 13.84
N GLU A 233 0.97 -21.81 13.11
CA GLU A 233 0.50 -22.79 12.14
C GLU A 233 1.52 -23.02 11.03
N ASN A 234 2.18 -21.97 10.54
CA ASN A 234 3.21 -22.07 9.52
C ASN A 234 4.46 -22.84 9.97
N VAL A 235 4.78 -22.82 11.27
CA VAL A 235 5.88 -23.62 11.84
C VAL A 235 5.58 -25.11 11.79
N PHE A 236 4.32 -25.52 11.92
CA PHE A 236 3.93 -26.94 11.89
C PHE A 236 3.81 -27.50 10.45
N LEU A 237 3.78 -26.65 9.43
CA LEU A 237 3.67 -27.04 8.02
C LEU A 237 5.04 -27.12 7.31
N ASN A 238 6.13 -26.75 7.97
CA ASN A 238 7.51 -26.74 7.48
C ASN A 238 8.41 -27.74 8.21
#